data_6478b796e2a72ad4cc199c5d08c118e6
#
_entry.id   6478b796e2a72ad4cc199c5d08c118e6
#
_cell.length_a   1.000
_cell.length_b   1.000
_cell.length_c   1.000
_cell.angle_alpha   90.00
_cell.angle_beta   90.00
_cell.angle_gamma   90.00
#
_symmetry.space_group_name_H-M   'P 1'
#
loop_
_entity.id
_entity.type
_entity.pdbx_description
1 polymer ?
#
loop_
_entity_poly.entity_id
_entity_poly.type
_entity_poly.pdbx_seq_one_letter_code
_entity_poly.pdbx_strand_id
1 'polypeptide(L)' 'QIINGVKGYYPDAMILEYDIDRLSYEVKLSNRMEIKFDRNFNIIEIDD' A
#
# COMPACT_ATOMS: atom_id res chain seq x y z
N GLN A 1 -5.46 5.06 -7.50
CA GLN A 1 -4.66 5.97 -6.64
C GLN A 1 -3.69 5.21 -5.75
N ILE A 2 -4.12 4.09 -5.20
CA ILE A 2 -3.24 3.25 -4.39
C ILE A 2 -2.10 2.70 -5.25
N ILE A 3 -2.41 2.23 -6.44
CA ILE A 3 -1.39 1.71 -7.35
C ILE A 3 -0.36 2.79 -7.68
N ASN A 4 -0.81 4.01 -7.94
CA ASN A 4 0.10 5.11 -8.24
C ASN A 4 0.97 5.47 -7.02
N GLY A 5 0.39 5.43 -5.83
CA GLY A 5 1.15 5.66 -4.61
C GLY A 5 2.23 4.61 -4.39
N VAL A 6 1.88 3.33 -4.58
CA VAL A 6 2.83 2.23 -4.43
C VAL A 6 3.95 2.35 -5.47
N LYS A 7 3.62 2.62 -6.71
CA LYS A 7 4.63 2.75 -7.77
C LYS A 7 5.55 3.95 -7.56
N GLY A 8 5.07 4.99 -6.89
CA GLY A 8 5.89 6.13 -6.56
C GLY A 8 6.98 5.78 -5.54
N TYR A 9 6.68 4.87 -4.61
CA TYR A 9 7.64 4.46 -3.58
C TYR A 9 8.42 3.20 -3.96
N TYR A 10 7.76 2.25 -4.62
CA TYR A 10 8.35 0.95 -4.94
C TYR A 10 8.00 0.58 -6.38
N PRO A 11 8.62 1.23 -7.36
CA PRO A 11 8.24 1.03 -8.77
C PRO A 11 8.45 -0.39 -9.28
N ASP A 12 9.37 -1.13 -8.67
CA ASP A 12 9.68 -2.49 -9.10
C ASP A 12 8.91 -3.55 -8.30
N ALA A 13 8.13 -3.14 -7.31
CA ALA A 13 7.37 -4.08 -6.49
C ALA A 13 6.00 -4.36 -7.11
N MET A 14 5.53 -5.59 -6.92
CA MET A 14 4.20 -6.00 -7.35
C MET A 14 3.28 -6.09 -6.14
N ILE A 15 2.01 -5.76 -6.35
CA ILE A 15 1.00 -5.90 -5.30
C ILE A 15 0.58 -7.36 -5.22
N LEU A 16 0.78 -7.98 -4.07
CA LEU A 16 0.40 -9.37 -3.83
C LEU A 16 -0.97 -9.49 -3.18
N GLU A 17 -1.28 -8.59 -2.26
CA GLU A 17 -2.55 -8.58 -1.56
C GLU A 17 -3.03 -7.16 -1.36
N TYR A 18 -4.33 -7.02 -1.31
CA TYR A 18 -5.00 -5.74 -1.12
C TYR A 18 -6.16 -5.97 -0.18
N ASP A 19 -6.12 -5.35 0.99
CA ASP A 19 -7.18 -5.46 1.99
C ASP A 19 -7.83 -4.11 2.22
N ILE A 20 -9.15 -4.11 2.31
CA ILE A 20 -9.93 -2.93 2.63
C ILE A 20 -10.48 -3.09 4.03
N ASP A 21 -10.13 -2.15 4.91
CA ASP A 21 -10.68 -2.07 6.24
C ASP A 21 -11.63 -0.87 6.33
N ARG A 22 -12.31 -0.72 7.46
CA ARG A 22 -13.28 0.37 7.66
C ARG A 22 -12.64 1.75 7.51
N LEU A 23 -11.42 1.91 7.98
CA LEU A 23 -10.76 3.21 8.06
C LEU A 23 -9.49 3.27 7.22
N SER A 24 -9.12 2.18 6.57
CA SER A 24 -7.84 2.15 5.88
C SER A 24 -7.82 1.12 4.77
N TYR A 25 -6.82 1.25 3.91
CA TYR A 25 -6.49 0.26 2.89
C TYR A 25 -5.09 -0.26 3.18
N GLU A 26 -4.89 -1.56 3.07
CA GLU A 26 -3.60 -2.17 3.31
C GLU A 26 -3.15 -2.93 2.08
N VAL A 27 -1.90 -2.72 1.68
CA VAL A 27 -1.34 -3.34 0.48
C VAL A 27 -0.07 -4.09 0.85
N LYS A 28 0.02 -5.34 0.46
CA LYS A 28 1.23 -6.15 0.64
C LYS A 28 1.95 -6.29 -0.68
N LEU A 29 3.24 -6.06 -0.66
CA LEU A 29 4.07 -6.02 -1.86
C LEU A 29 5.02 -7.22 -1.94
N SER A 30 5.50 -7.47 -3.15
CA SER A 30 6.42 -8.58 -3.42
C SER A 30 7.78 -8.43 -2.72
N ASN A 31 8.14 -7.22 -2.31
CA ASN A 31 9.38 -6.95 -1.58
C ASN A 31 9.23 -7.10 -0.06
N ARG A 32 8.14 -7.73 0.40
CA ARG A 32 7.79 -7.94 1.81
C ARG A 32 7.39 -6.68 2.56
N MET A 33 7.20 -5.57 1.83
CA MET A 33 6.73 -4.34 2.44
C MET A 33 5.21 -4.34 2.52
N GLU A 34 4.69 -3.70 3.54
CA GLU A 34 3.26 -3.45 3.68
C GLU A 34 3.05 -1.95 3.77
N ILE A 35 2.11 -1.43 3.01
CA ILE A 35 1.78 0.00 3.03
C ILE A 35 0.32 0.15 3.43
N LYS A 36 0.09 0.96 4.44
CA LYS A 36 -1.25 1.27 4.89
C LYS A 36 -1.61 2.70 4.49
N PHE A 37 -2.78 2.85 3.90
CA PHE A 37 -3.32 4.14 3.46
C PHE A 37 -4.57 4.47 4.25
N ASP A 38 -4.82 5.76 4.46
CA ASP A 38 -6.11 6.20 4.99
C ASP A 38 -7.15 6.21 3.88
N ARG A 39 -8.37 6.62 4.19
CA ARG A 39 -9.46 6.62 3.23
C ARG A 39 -9.28 7.67 2.12
N ASN A 40 -8.41 8.62 2.33
CA ASN A 40 -8.06 9.63 1.34
C ASN A 40 -6.82 9.25 0.53
N PHE A 41 -6.36 8.00 0.67
CA PHE A 41 -5.20 7.45 -0.03
C PHE A 41 -3.88 8.10 0.36
N ASN A 42 -3.81 8.65 1.56
CA ASN A 42 -2.54 9.11 2.12
C ASN A 42 -1.86 7.94 2.83
N ILE A 43 -0.56 7.83 2.68
CA ILE A 43 0.20 6.78 3.35
C ILE A 43 0.29 7.13 4.83
N ILE A 44 -0.15 6.23 5.70
CA ILE A 44 -0.10 6.41 7.14
C ILE A 44 0.89 5.49 7.83
N GLU A 45 1.28 4.40 7.16
CA GLU A 45 2.25 3.46 7.72
C GLU A 45 2.92 2.68 6.61
N ILE A 46 4.22 2.47 6.72
CA ILE A 46 4.99 1.56 5.86
C ILE A 46 5.72 0.61 6.80
N ASP A 47 5.52 -0.68 6.60
CA ASP A 47 6.06 -1.70 7.50
C ASP A 47 6.68 -2.83 6.68
N ASP A 48 7.70 -3.45 7.22
CA ASP A 48 8.32 -4.63 6.58
C ASP A 48 8.21 -5.90 7.46
#